data_0cd79e11a584f5c56c5d6f0a6350aaf3
#
_entry.id   0cd79e11a584f5c56c5d6f0a6350aaf3
#
_cell.length_a   1.000
_cell.length_b   1.000
_cell.length_c   1.000
_cell.angle_alpha   90.00
_cell.angle_beta   90.00
_cell.angle_gamma   90.00
#
_symmetry.space_group_name_H-M   'P 1'
#
loop_
_entity.id
_entity.type
_entity.pdbx_description
1 polymer ?
#
loop_
_entity_poly.entity_id
_entity_poly.type
_entity_poly.pdbx_seq_one_letter_code
_entity_poly.pdbx_strand_id
1 'polypeptide(L)'
;PGVLPVPNEEALRLTALTGYLLHCELPGHVEFDRKNYFYPDVAKNYQLTQLAHPSTLHGYVDFEMKGEPMRVRITRAHLEEDVGKSFHFGRQSGVDFNRGGVPLLEIVSEPDITSADMAHAYLNALKDILVYGKISDCDMEKGMVRCDVNISVRPKGSSTLGAKVEIKNMNSFSGVRRALQYETPRQLEAIRNGETIHQETRRWDDVAGITESMRTKEDAHDYRYFPCPDLVPFEPSKEWFEQVQQGVVELPLDRKKRFMDQYQLPDGAAEAVSDTLLTLQTKRIV
;
A
#
# COMPACT_ATOMS: atom_id res chain seq x y z
N PRO A 1 25.54 0.63 17.01
CA PRO A 1 25.58 -0.70 17.59
C PRO A 1 25.46 -0.59 19.12
N GLY A 2 24.65 -1.47 19.73
CA GLY A 2 24.44 -1.48 21.18
C GLY A 2 23.32 -0.57 21.71
N VAL A 3 22.61 0.15 20.84
CA VAL A 3 21.44 0.93 21.22
C VAL A 3 20.19 0.14 20.82
N LEU A 4 19.22 0.03 21.74
CA LEU A 4 17.93 -0.58 21.46
C LEU A 4 17.08 0.35 20.56
N PRO A 5 16.24 -0.19 19.66
CA PRO A 5 15.34 0.60 18.83
C PRO A 5 14.31 1.32 19.71
N VAL A 6 13.90 2.50 19.24
CA VAL A 6 12.80 3.28 19.85
C VAL A 6 11.84 3.64 18.73
N PRO A 7 10.51 3.47 18.90
CA PRO A 7 9.54 3.89 17.93
C PRO A 7 9.62 5.40 17.68
N ASN A 8 9.48 5.82 16.43
CA ASN A 8 9.40 7.22 16.08
C ASN A 8 7.96 7.71 16.31
N GLU A 9 7.79 8.70 17.18
CA GLU A 9 6.47 9.24 17.55
C GLU A 9 5.71 9.78 16.33
N GLU A 10 6.40 10.48 15.43
CA GLU A 10 5.79 11.03 14.22
C GLU A 10 5.34 9.92 13.26
N ALA A 11 6.10 8.82 13.15
CA ALA A 11 5.68 7.67 12.35
C ALA A 11 4.42 7.01 12.90
N LEU A 12 4.31 6.85 14.22
CA LEU A 12 3.11 6.34 14.87
C LEU A 12 1.92 7.29 14.66
N ARG A 13 2.15 8.60 14.81
CA ARG A 13 1.13 9.63 14.59
C ARG A 13 0.61 9.63 13.14
N LEU A 14 1.49 9.58 12.15
CA LEU A 14 1.13 9.54 10.73
C LEU A 14 0.40 8.24 10.37
N THR A 15 0.80 7.11 10.98
CA THR A 15 0.10 5.84 10.79
C THR A 15 -1.33 5.90 11.35
N ALA A 16 -1.53 6.42 12.54
CA ALA A 16 -2.86 6.60 13.12
C ALA A 16 -3.70 7.63 12.33
N LEU A 17 -3.09 8.73 11.88
CA LEU A 17 -3.76 9.70 11.01
C LEU A 17 -4.21 9.04 9.70
N THR A 18 -3.36 8.19 9.09
CA THR A 18 -3.76 7.40 7.94
C THR A 18 -4.96 6.51 8.25
N GLY A 19 -4.99 5.90 9.44
CA GLY A 19 -6.14 5.12 9.90
C GLY A 19 -7.43 5.94 9.89
N TYR A 20 -7.42 7.16 10.43
CA TYR A 20 -8.59 8.04 10.38
C TYR A 20 -8.99 8.40 8.94
N LEU A 21 -8.03 8.73 8.08
CA LEU A 21 -8.29 9.10 6.68
C LEU A 21 -8.82 7.93 5.84
N LEU A 22 -8.49 6.69 6.21
CA LEU A 22 -8.96 5.47 5.58
C LEU A 22 -10.14 4.82 6.32
N HIS A 23 -10.77 5.55 7.26
CA HIS A 23 -11.91 5.07 8.04
C HIS A 23 -11.65 3.75 8.79
N CYS A 24 -10.42 3.54 9.24
CA CYS A 24 -10.02 2.35 9.99
C CYS A 24 -10.43 2.43 11.47
N GLU A 25 -10.54 1.27 12.09
CA GLU A 25 -10.51 1.12 13.53
C GLU A 25 -9.06 1.31 14.02
N LEU A 26 -8.88 2.06 15.11
CA LEU A 26 -7.59 2.27 15.76
C LEU A 26 -7.54 1.54 17.09
N PRO A 27 -6.81 0.41 17.20
CA PRO A 27 -6.68 -0.33 18.45
C PRO A 27 -5.96 0.47 19.54
N GLY A 28 -6.36 0.29 20.79
CA GLY A 28 -5.70 0.87 21.96
C GLY A 28 -4.43 0.12 22.40
N HIS A 29 -4.02 -0.91 21.68
CA HIS A 29 -2.84 -1.70 21.96
C HIS A 29 -2.16 -2.08 20.64
N VAL A 30 -0.91 -1.68 20.49
CA VAL A 30 -0.12 -1.83 19.26
C VAL A 30 1.23 -2.45 19.59
N GLU A 31 1.61 -3.51 18.89
CA GLU A 31 2.89 -4.19 19.09
C GLU A 31 3.67 -4.29 17.78
N PHE A 32 5.00 -4.34 17.91
CA PHE A 32 5.88 -4.64 16.80
C PHE A 32 6.33 -6.10 16.87
N ASP A 33 6.27 -6.76 15.71
CA ASP A 33 6.75 -8.11 15.50
C ASP A 33 8.06 -8.10 14.71
N ARG A 34 8.88 -9.15 14.87
CA ARG A 34 10.02 -9.43 14.01
C ARG A 34 9.60 -10.38 12.90
N LYS A 35 9.77 -9.95 11.65
CA LYS A 35 9.67 -10.76 10.43
C LYS A 35 11.05 -11.24 10.05
N ASN A 36 11.36 -12.51 10.34
CA ASN A 36 12.72 -13.04 10.19
C ASN A 36 12.96 -13.56 8.78
N TYR A 37 13.99 -13.06 8.12
CA TYR A 37 14.49 -13.57 6.86
C TYR A 37 15.91 -13.08 6.59
N PHE A 38 16.66 -13.88 5.84
CA PHE A 38 18.06 -13.59 5.54
C PHE A 38 18.17 -13.05 4.13
N TYR A 39 18.51 -11.76 4.04
CA TYR A 39 18.75 -11.09 2.78
C TYR A 39 19.86 -10.05 2.95
N PRO A 40 20.72 -9.79 1.93
CA PRO A 40 21.87 -8.90 2.10
C PRO A 40 21.51 -7.48 2.55
N ASP A 41 20.33 -6.98 2.16
CA ASP A 41 19.82 -5.65 2.52
C ASP A 41 19.07 -5.60 3.85
N VAL A 42 18.91 -6.75 4.52
CA VAL A 42 18.30 -6.86 5.85
C VAL A 42 19.41 -7.12 6.88
N ALA A 43 20.10 -6.06 7.28
CA ALA A 43 21.32 -6.15 8.10
C ALA A 43 21.15 -6.86 9.45
N LYS A 44 19.93 -6.81 10.02
CA LYS A 44 19.60 -7.45 11.32
C LYS A 44 19.08 -8.88 11.18
N ASN A 45 18.90 -9.37 9.95
CA ASN A 45 18.25 -10.63 9.61
C ASN A 45 16.75 -10.68 10.00
N TYR A 46 16.16 -9.56 10.32
CA TYR A 46 14.71 -9.38 10.50
C TYR A 46 14.30 -7.96 10.14
N GLN A 47 13.04 -7.79 9.81
CA GLN A 47 12.36 -6.52 9.61
C GLN A 47 11.34 -6.34 10.73
N LEU A 48 11.30 -5.16 11.34
CA LEU A 48 10.21 -4.79 12.23
C LEU A 48 8.94 -4.55 11.42
N THR A 49 7.84 -5.09 11.89
CA THR A 49 6.51 -4.98 11.29
C THR A 49 5.44 -5.09 12.38
N GLN A 50 4.17 -5.14 12.00
CA GLN A 50 3.06 -5.34 12.94
C GLN A 50 2.11 -6.39 12.36
N LEU A 51 2.05 -7.58 12.94
CA LEU A 51 1.21 -8.67 12.48
C LEU A 51 0.00 -8.89 13.39
N ALA A 52 0.26 -9.19 14.67
CA ALA A 52 -0.78 -9.55 15.63
C ALA A 52 -1.58 -8.34 16.13
N HIS A 53 -0.89 -7.23 16.40
CA HIS A 53 -1.47 -6.00 16.95
C HIS A 53 -1.09 -4.78 16.11
N PRO A 54 -1.65 -4.68 14.88
CA PRO A 54 -1.33 -3.57 13.97
C PRO A 54 -1.93 -2.25 14.44
N SER A 55 -1.38 -1.16 13.94
CA SER A 55 -1.82 0.20 14.28
C SER A 55 -3.24 0.52 13.82
N THR A 56 -3.72 -0.12 12.74
CA THR A 56 -5.09 0.09 12.22
C THR A 56 -5.71 -1.18 11.66
N LEU A 57 -7.03 -1.27 11.66
CA LEU A 57 -7.82 -2.39 11.14
C LEU A 57 -9.06 -1.91 10.38
N HIS A 58 -9.54 -2.71 9.45
CA HIS A 58 -10.90 -2.66 8.90
C HIS A 58 -11.35 -1.32 8.29
N GLY A 59 -10.53 -0.70 7.46
CA GLY A 59 -10.90 0.55 6.80
C GLY A 59 -11.46 0.38 5.39
N TYR A 60 -11.57 1.53 4.69
CA TYR A 60 -11.94 1.54 3.28
C TYR A 60 -11.48 2.82 2.57
N VAL A 61 -11.44 2.76 1.24
CA VAL A 61 -11.24 3.90 0.35
C VAL A 61 -12.45 4.00 -0.56
N ASP A 62 -13.13 5.15 -0.51
CA ASP A 62 -14.19 5.51 -1.45
C ASP A 62 -13.61 6.34 -2.59
N PHE A 63 -14.05 6.06 -3.81
CA PHE A 63 -13.64 6.79 -5.01
C PHE A 63 -14.72 6.69 -6.10
N GLU A 64 -14.54 7.44 -7.17
CA GLU A 64 -15.43 7.36 -8.33
C GLU A 64 -14.69 6.74 -9.52
N MET A 65 -15.38 5.92 -10.28
CA MET A 65 -14.88 5.36 -11.53
C MET A 65 -15.96 5.47 -12.61
N LYS A 66 -15.73 6.29 -13.64
CA LYS A 66 -16.69 6.56 -14.72
C LYS A 66 -18.05 7.08 -14.22
N GLY A 67 -18.02 7.91 -13.16
CA GLY A 67 -19.20 8.49 -12.54
C GLY A 67 -19.94 7.56 -11.56
N GLU A 68 -19.45 6.34 -11.36
CA GLU A 68 -20.04 5.39 -10.42
C GLU A 68 -19.25 5.36 -9.12
N PRO A 69 -19.90 5.35 -7.95
CA PRO A 69 -19.24 5.24 -6.66
C PRO A 69 -18.67 3.85 -6.47
N MET A 70 -17.42 3.78 -6.04
CA MET A 70 -16.70 2.54 -5.78
C MET A 70 -16.13 2.56 -4.38
N ARG A 71 -15.97 1.38 -3.79
CA ARG A 71 -15.31 1.18 -2.50
C ARG A 71 -14.36 0.00 -2.56
N VAL A 72 -13.18 0.17 -1.99
CA VAL A 72 -12.24 -0.91 -1.71
C VAL A 72 -11.98 -0.93 -0.20
N ARG A 73 -12.23 -2.05 0.43
CA ARG A 73 -11.96 -2.25 1.85
C ARG A 73 -10.46 -2.39 2.10
N ILE A 74 -10.04 -1.94 3.26
CA ILE A 74 -8.68 -2.04 3.76
C ILE A 74 -8.69 -3.05 4.91
N THR A 75 -7.84 -4.06 4.82
CA THR A 75 -7.64 -5.02 5.91
C THR A 75 -6.96 -4.33 7.09
N ARG A 76 -5.88 -3.59 6.80
CA ARG A 76 -5.11 -2.82 7.78
C ARG A 76 -4.14 -1.86 7.10
N ALA A 77 -3.71 -0.85 7.85
CA ALA A 77 -2.50 -0.10 7.58
C ALA A 77 -1.60 -0.22 8.81
N HIS A 78 -0.35 -0.60 8.62
CA HIS A 78 0.56 -0.87 9.72
C HIS A 78 1.96 -0.34 9.44
N LEU A 79 2.70 -0.10 10.52
CA LEU A 79 4.03 0.47 10.45
C LEU A 79 5.08 -0.65 10.37
N GLU A 80 6.00 -0.48 9.43
CA GLU A 80 7.18 -1.31 9.25
C GLU A 80 8.44 -0.45 9.25
N GLU A 81 9.60 -1.06 9.27
CA GLU A 81 10.86 -0.44 8.86
C GLU A 81 11.20 -0.81 7.42
N ASP A 82 11.76 0.14 6.66
CA ASP A 82 12.30 -0.18 5.35
C ASP A 82 13.66 -0.87 5.48
N VAL A 83 14.04 -1.60 4.44
CA VAL A 83 15.32 -2.32 4.34
C VAL A 83 16.29 -1.56 3.44
N GLY A 84 17.53 -1.99 3.38
CA GLY A 84 18.53 -1.43 2.47
C GLY A 84 18.15 -1.57 1.00
N LYS A 85 19.00 -1.14 0.11
CA LYS A 85 18.83 -1.26 -1.34
C LYS A 85 19.98 -2.08 -1.92
N SER A 86 19.63 -3.17 -2.61
CA SER A 86 20.61 -4.02 -3.31
C SER A 86 20.79 -3.56 -4.73
N PHE A 87 22.05 -3.56 -5.18
CA PHE A 87 22.46 -3.28 -6.56
C PHE A 87 23.26 -4.45 -7.10
N HIS A 88 23.08 -4.79 -8.36
CA HIS A 88 23.80 -5.88 -9.02
C HIS A 88 24.71 -5.33 -10.11
N PHE A 89 26.01 -5.63 -10.00
CA PHE A 89 27.06 -5.20 -10.94
C PHE A 89 27.77 -6.44 -11.50
N GLY A 90 27.21 -7.05 -12.49
CA GLY A 90 27.73 -8.30 -13.07
C GLY A 90 27.76 -9.43 -12.04
N ARG A 91 28.97 -9.80 -11.56
CA ARG A 91 29.16 -10.85 -10.55
C ARG A 91 29.19 -10.33 -9.09
N GLN A 92 29.06 -9.05 -8.90
CA GLN A 92 29.12 -8.43 -7.58
C GLN A 92 27.76 -7.83 -7.22
N SER A 93 27.46 -7.79 -5.94
CA SER A 93 26.31 -7.08 -5.40
C SER A 93 26.80 -6.04 -4.39
N GLY A 94 26.29 -4.82 -4.52
CA GLY A 94 26.45 -3.77 -3.54
C GLY A 94 25.16 -3.60 -2.73
N VAL A 95 25.31 -3.18 -1.48
CA VAL A 95 24.16 -2.88 -0.60
C VAL A 95 24.33 -1.46 -0.06
N ASP A 96 23.28 -0.67 -0.22
CA ASP A 96 23.15 0.64 0.38
C ASP A 96 22.15 0.57 1.54
N PHE A 97 22.62 0.86 2.75
CA PHE A 97 21.82 0.82 3.97
C PHE A 97 21.21 2.18 4.36
N ASN A 98 21.38 3.24 3.58
CA ASN A 98 20.89 4.58 3.93
C ASN A 98 19.36 4.63 4.12
N ARG A 99 18.63 3.73 3.49
CA ARG A 99 17.17 3.59 3.67
C ARG A 99 16.79 2.65 4.81
N GLY A 100 17.70 1.82 5.29
CA GLY A 100 17.43 0.83 6.34
C GLY A 100 16.94 1.48 7.62
N GLY A 101 15.82 1.01 8.15
CA GLY A 101 15.19 1.53 9.37
C GLY A 101 14.32 2.78 9.17
N VAL A 102 14.18 3.30 7.94
CA VAL A 102 13.22 4.38 7.66
C VAL A 102 11.81 3.85 7.85
N PRO A 103 10.91 4.60 8.53
CA PRO A 103 9.52 4.19 8.69
C PRO A 103 8.83 3.95 7.35
N LEU A 104 8.17 2.81 7.23
CA LEU A 104 7.43 2.38 6.05
C LEU A 104 6.00 2.04 6.47
N LEU A 105 5.02 2.65 5.81
CA LEU A 105 3.61 2.34 6.02
C LEU A 105 3.15 1.32 4.97
N GLU A 106 2.74 0.13 5.41
CA GLU A 106 2.11 -0.87 4.54
C GLU A 106 0.59 -0.78 4.65
N ILE A 107 -0.08 -0.61 3.50
CA ILE A 107 -1.54 -0.58 3.40
C ILE A 107 -1.98 -1.84 2.64
N VAL A 108 -2.75 -2.69 3.27
CA VAL A 108 -3.23 -3.96 2.71
C VAL A 108 -4.73 -3.84 2.41
N SER A 109 -5.09 -3.99 1.13
CA SER A 109 -6.49 -3.99 0.70
C SER A 109 -7.10 -5.39 0.76
N GLU A 110 -8.43 -5.43 0.94
CA GLU A 110 -9.23 -6.63 0.66
C GLU A 110 -9.28 -6.90 -0.85
N PRO A 111 -9.60 -8.14 -1.28
CA PRO A 111 -9.66 -8.51 -2.69
C PRO A 111 -10.94 -8.02 -3.39
N ASP A 112 -11.27 -6.74 -3.23
CA ASP A 112 -12.46 -6.11 -3.79
C ASP A 112 -12.25 -5.60 -5.22
N ILE A 113 -10.98 -5.44 -5.64
CA ILE A 113 -10.61 -4.92 -6.97
C ILE A 113 -10.84 -6.00 -8.03
N THR A 114 -11.67 -5.70 -9.02
CA THR A 114 -12.13 -6.65 -10.04
C THR A 114 -11.63 -6.34 -11.46
N SER A 115 -10.92 -5.23 -11.66
CA SER A 115 -10.39 -4.87 -12.98
C SER A 115 -9.12 -4.02 -12.88
N ALA A 116 -8.33 -4.00 -13.96
CA ALA A 116 -7.13 -3.16 -14.07
C ALA A 116 -7.47 -1.65 -13.95
N ASP A 117 -8.60 -1.22 -14.52
CA ASP A 117 -9.06 0.17 -14.42
C ASP A 117 -9.45 0.54 -12.99
N MET A 118 -10.12 -0.38 -12.27
CA MET A 118 -10.46 -0.18 -10.86
C MET A 118 -9.22 -0.11 -9.99
N ALA A 119 -8.20 -0.95 -10.25
CA ALA A 119 -6.92 -0.87 -9.54
C ALA A 119 -6.24 0.48 -9.73
N HIS A 120 -6.23 1.00 -10.96
CA HIS A 120 -5.65 2.31 -11.27
C HIS A 120 -6.41 3.45 -10.59
N ALA A 121 -7.75 3.43 -10.62
CA ALA A 121 -8.59 4.44 -9.97
C ALA A 121 -8.41 4.41 -8.44
N TYR A 122 -8.39 3.22 -7.83
CA TYR A 122 -8.12 3.02 -6.42
C TYR A 122 -6.75 3.59 -5.99
N LEU A 123 -5.68 3.29 -6.74
CA LEU A 123 -4.34 3.76 -6.42
C LEU A 123 -4.23 5.30 -6.50
N ASN A 124 -4.89 5.92 -7.47
CA ASN A 124 -4.94 7.39 -7.53
C ASN A 124 -5.71 7.97 -6.34
N ALA A 125 -6.88 7.44 -6.01
CA ALA A 125 -7.65 7.90 -4.85
C ALA A 125 -6.86 7.73 -3.53
N LEU A 126 -6.20 6.59 -3.33
CA LEU A 126 -5.35 6.36 -2.18
C LEU A 126 -4.19 7.36 -2.12
N LYS A 127 -3.51 7.60 -3.26
CA LYS A 127 -2.47 8.62 -3.37
C LYS A 127 -2.99 10.00 -2.94
N ASP A 128 -4.14 10.41 -3.47
CA ASP A 128 -4.72 11.71 -3.16
C ASP A 128 -5.03 11.85 -1.67
N ILE A 129 -5.59 10.82 -1.03
CA ILE A 129 -5.82 10.79 0.42
C ILE A 129 -4.51 10.99 1.20
N LEU A 130 -3.44 10.26 0.84
CA LEU A 130 -2.16 10.34 1.53
C LEU A 130 -1.45 11.68 1.32
N VAL A 131 -1.55 12.27 0.13
CA VAL A 131 -1.00 13.59 -0.20
C VAL A 131 -1.77 14.70 0.54
N TYR A 132 -3.13 14.68 0.50
CA TYR A 132 -3.96 15.63 1.22
C TYR A 132 -3.74 15.55 2.73
N GLY A 133 -3.64 14.35 3.27
CA GLY A 133 -3.33 14.09 4.68
C GLY A 133 -1.90 14.47 5.08
N LYS A 134 -1.05 14.86 4.13
CA LYS A 134 0.39 15.14 4.35
C LYS A 134 1.13 13.94 4.98
N ILE A 135 0.70 12.74 4.61
CA ILE A 135 1.34 11.49 5.05
C ILE A 135 2.59 11.23 4.20
N SER A 136 2.47 11.39 2.87
CA SER A 136 3.54 11.17 1.90
C SER A 136 3.25 11.95 0.62
N ASP A 137 4.29 12.35 -0.10
CA ASP A 137 4.16 12.92 -1.45
C ASP A 137 3.81 11.84 -2.50
N CYS A 138 3.90 10.57 -2.12
CA CYS A 138 3.57 9.41 -2.96
C CYS A 138 4.25 9.42 -4.34
N ASP A 139 5.48 9.90 -4.42
CA ASP A 139 6.27 9.95 -5.64
C ASP A 139 6.91 8.57 -5.91
N MET A 140 6.36 7.82 -6.87
CA MET A 140 6.88 6.49 -7.22
C MET A 140 8.25 6.55 -7.88
N GLU A 141 8.56 7.60 -8.63
CA GLU A 141 9.87 7.75 -9.31
C GLU A 141 10.99 7.93 -8.28
N LYS A 142 10.68 8.60 -7.16
CA LYS A 142 11.58 8.73 -6.02
C LYS A 142 11.56 7.53 -5.07
N GLY A 143 10.75 6.52 -5.39
CA GLY A 143 10.62 5.30 -4.56
C GLY A 143 9.88 5.52 -3.25
N MET A 144 9.07 6.59 -3.15
CA MET A 144 8.27 6.88 -1.94
C MET A 144 7.03 5.97 -1.82
N VAL A 145 6.61 5.36 -2.93
CA VAL A 145 5.52 4.37 -2.97
C VAL A 145 5.99 3.16 -3.75
N ARG A 146 5.66 2.00 -3.24
CA ARG A 146 5.79 0.70 -3.93
C ARG A 146 4.43 0.03 -3.93
N CYS A 147 4.12 -0.72 -4.96
CA CYS A 147 2.87 -1.45 -5.08
C CYS A 147 3.18 -2.88 -5.51
N ASP A 148 2.79 -3.84 -4.68
CA ASP A 148 2.77 -5.25 -5.02
C ASP A 148 1.32 -5.65 -5.32
N VAL A 149 1.10 -6.34 -6.43
CA VAL A 149 -0.23 -6.76 -6.86
C VAL A 149 -0.39 -8.26 -6.63
N ASN A 150 -1.44 -8.64 -5.92
CA ASN A 150 -1.87 -10.02 -5.81
C ASN A 150 -3.10 -10.23 -6.69
N ILE A 151 -2.98 -11.09 -7.71
CA ILE A 151 -4.07 -11.40 -8.63
C ILE A 151 -4.38 -12.89 -8.61
N SER A 152 -5.67 -13.23 -8.70
CA SER A 152 -6.16 -14.57 -8.99
C SER A 152 -7.41 -14.50 -9.87
N VAL A 153 -7.69 -15.55 -10.62
CA VAL A 153 -8.91 -15.69 -11.41
C VAL A 153 -9.78 -16.78 -10.81
N ARG A 154 -11.08 -16.61 -10.90
CA ARG A 154 -12.08 -17.58 -10.40
C ARG A 154 -13.29 -17.64 -11.33
N PRO A 155 -14.06 -18.73 -11.33
CA PRO A 155 -15.33 -18.79 -12.06
C PRO A 155 -16.30 -17.69 -11.59
N LYS A 156 -17.05 -17.11 -12.53
CA LYS A 156 -18.06 -16.09 -12.20
C LYS A 156 -19.09 -16.68 -11.21
N GLY A 157 -19.33 -15.96 -10.12
CA GLY A 157 -20.25 -16.38 -9.05
C GLY A 157 -19.59 -17.23 -7.94
N SER A 158 -18.33 -17.66 -8.10
CA SER A 158 -17.60 -18.34 -7.03
C SER A 158 -17.13 -17.34 -5.98
N SER A 159 -17.23 -17.69 -4.70
CA SER A 159 -16.63 -16.96 -3.58
C SER A 159 -15.17 -17.38 -3.31
N THR A 160 -14.77 -18.58 -3.79
CA THR A 160 -13.43 -19.12 -3.58
C THR A 160 -12.46 -18.48 -4.55
N LEU A 161 -11.38 -17.86 -4.02
CA LEU A 161 -10.30 -17.29 -4.80
C LEU A 161 -9.46 -18.40 -5.45
N GLY A 162 -8.93 -18.13 -6.64
CA GLY A 162 -7.95 -19.00 -7.29
C GLY A 162 -6.54 -18.89 -6.71
N ALA A 163 -5.58 -19.56 -7.35
CA ALA A 163 -4.17 -19.47 -6.97
C ALA A 163 -3.68 -18.03 -7.08
N LYS A 164 -3.02 -17.56 -6.03
CA LYS A 164 -2.50 -16.20 -5.94
C LYS A 164 -1.20 -16.05 -6.73
N VAL A 165 -1.18 -15.13 -7.69
CA VAL A 165 0.02 -14.69 -8.38
C VAL A 165 0.37 -13.29 -7.87
N GLU A 166 1.58 -13.11 -7.35
CA GLU A 166 2.11 -11.83 -6.91
C GLU A 166 2.90 -11.19 -8.05
N ILE A 167 2.58 -9.95 -8.42
CA ILE A 167 3.32 -9.20 -9.42
C ILE A 167 4.11 -8.09 -8.73
N LYS A 168 5.41 -8.01 -9.02
CA LYS A 168 6.35 -7.02 -8.48
C LYS A 168 6.96 -6.17 -9.59
N ASN A 169 7.69 -5.13 -9.17
CA ASN A 169 8.49 -4.27 -10.06
C ASN A 169 7.66 -3.33 -10.94
N MET A 170 6.48 -2.91 -10.50
CA MET A 170 5.75 -1.82 -11.15
C MET A 170 6.29 -0.47 -10.64
N ASN A 171 6.70 0.40 -11.58
CA ASN A 171 7.32 1.70 -11.29
C ASN A 171 6.34 2.88 -11.42
N SER A 172 5.08 2.60 -11.77
CA SER A 172 4.03 3.60 -11.90
C SER A 172 2.64 2.97 -11.73
N PHE A 173 1.64 3.75 -11.38
CA PHE A 173 0.24 3.27 -11.35
C PHE A 173 -0.26 2.83 -12.72
N SER A 174 0.21 3.49 -13.79
CA SER A 174 -0.02 3.03 -15.15
C SER A 174 0.63 1.68 -15.44
N GLY A 175 1.81 1.43 -14.87
CA GLY A 175 2.50 0.12 -14.92
C GLY A 175 1.68 -0.96 -14.23
N VAL A 176 1.09 -0.69 -13.08
CA VAL A 176 0.16 -1.61 -12.38
C VAL A 176 -1.03 -1.97 -13.29
N ARG A 177 -1.64 -0.96 -13.92
CA ARG A 177 -2.75 -1.17 -14.86
C ARG A 177 -2.33 -2.05 -16.04
N ARG A 178 -1.20 -1.77 -16.68
CA ARG A 178 -0.69 -2.57 -17.82
C ARG A 178 -0.35 -3.99 -17.40
N ALA A 179 0.30 -4.18 -16.25
CA ALA A 179 0.62 -5.50 -15.72
C ALA A 179 -0.65 -6.35 -15.52
N LEU A 180 -1.71 -5.76 -14.95
CA LEU A 180 -3.00 -6.44 -14.77
C LEU A 180 -3.72 -6.71 -16.11
N GLN A 181 -3.62 -5.80 -17.08
CA GLN A 181 -4.17 -5.99 -18.42
C GLN A 181 -3.48 -7.13 -19.19
N TYR A 182 -2.22 -7.40 -18.91
CA TYR A 182 -1.49 -8.54 -19.45
C TYR A 182 -1.77 -9.83 -18.66
N GLU A 183 -1.65 -9.79 -17.35
CA GLU A 183 -1.69 -10.99 -16.50
C GLU A 183 -3.08 -11.64 -16.44
N THR A 184 -4.13 -10.84 -16.46
CA THR A 184 -5.51 -11.37 -16.45
C THR A 184 -5.80 -12.26 -17.66
N PRO A 185 -5.60 -11.80 -18.92
CA PRO A 185 -5.74 -12.67 -20.10
C PRO A 185 -4.81 -13.88 -20.06
N ARG A 186 -3.56 -13.72 -19.62
CA ARG A 186 -2.59 -14.84 -19.54
C ARG A 186 -3.15 -15.96 -18.66
N GLN A 187 -3.66 -15.65 -17.46
CA GLN A 187 -4.23 -16.66 -16.56
C GLN A 187 -5.48 -17.29 -17.15
N LEU A 188 -6.36 -16.50 -17.78
CA LEU A 188 -7.57 -17.02 -18.41
C LEU A 188 -7.26 -17.95 -19.59
N GLU A 189 -6.25 -17.64 -20.39
CA GLU A 189 -5.81 -18.47 -21.50
C GLU A 189 -5.20 -19.78 -21.00
N ALA A 190 -4.32 -19.74 -20.02
CA ALA A 190 -3.74 -20.93 -19.39
C ALA A 190 -4.83 -21.88 -18.89
N ILE A 191 -5.85 -21.37 -18.18
CA ILE A 191 -6.97 -22.16 -17.67
C ILE A 191 -7.78 -22.76 -18.84
N ARG A 192 -8.06 -22.00 -19.91
CA ARG A 192 -8.76 -22.50 -21.10
C ARG A 192 -8.01 -23.63 -21.81
N ASN A 193 -6.69 -23.58 -21.77
CA ASN A 193 -5.82 -24.62 -22.32
C ASN A 193 -5.68 -25.84 -21.39
N GLY A 194 -6.35 -25.85 -20.23
CA GLY A 194 -6.27 -26.94 -19.24
C GLY A 194 -5.03 -26.86 -18.34
N GLU A 195 -4.30 -25.75 -18.36
CA GLU A 195 -3.14 -25.54 -17.50
C GLU A 195 -3.60 -25.12 -16.09
N THR A 196 -2.83 -25.52 -15.08
CA THR A 196 -3.08 -25.11 -13.69
C THR A 196 -2.28 -23.86 -13.35
N ILE A 197 -2.95 -22.84 -12.84
CA ILE A 197 -2.24 -21.68 -12.28
C ILE A 197 -1.70 -22.07 -10.92
N HIS A 198 -0.39 -21.94 -10.76
CA HIS A 198 0.31 -22.15 -9.50
C HIS A 198 0.54 -20.83 -8.77
N GLN A 199 0.68 -20.90 -7.45
CA GLN A 199 1.06 -19.76 -6.66
C GLN A 199 2.53 -19.42 -6.94
N GLU A 200 2.77 -18.24 -7.49
CA GLU A 200 4.11 -17.78 -7.89
C GLU A 200 4.27 -16.26 -7.69
N THR A 201 5.52 -15.80 -7.70
CA THR A 201 5.89 -14.38 -7.83
C THR A 201 6.37 -14.14 -9.25
N ARG A 202 5.84 -13.11 -9.90
CA ARG A 202 6.18 -12.65 -11.23
C ARG A 202 6.73 -11.23 -11.20
N ARG A 203 7.61 -10.89 -12.11
CA ARG A 203 8.13 -9.55 -12.32
C ARG A 203 7.45 -8.92 -13.54
N TRP A 204 7.00 -7.69 -13.40
CA TRP A 204 6.58 -6.88 -14.54
C TRP A 204 7.81 -6.35 -15.30
N ASP A 205 7.88 -6.60 -16.60
CA ASP A 205 8.80 -5.96 -17.53
C ASP A 205 8.02 -4.90 -18.33
N ASP A 206 8.27 -3.64 -18.00
CA ASP A 206 7.55 -2.52 -18.60
C ASP A 206 7.92 -2.26 -20.05
N VAL A 207 9.12 -2.67 -20.48
CA VAL A 207 9.61 -2.52 -21.84
C VAL A 207 9.03 -3.60 -22.74
N ALA A 208 9.06 -4.85 -22.29
CA ALA A 208 8.49 -5.98 -23.01
C ALA A 208 6.96 -6.04 -22.91
N GLY A 209 6.37 -5.40 -21.90
CA GLY A 209 4.93 -5.42 -21.64
C GLY A 209 4.39 -6.78 -21.20
N ILE A 210 5.20 -7.55 -20.48
CA ILE A 210 4.88 -8.91 -20.04
C ILE A 210 5.21 -9.12 -18.54
N THR A 211 4.61 -10.15 -17.94
CA THR A 211 5.07 -10.67 -16.66
C THR A 211 5.96 -11.88 -16.85
N GLU A 212 7.07 -11.97 -16.11
CA GLU A 212 7.99 -13.09 -16.11
C GLU A 212 8.01 -13.79 -14.75
N SER A 213 8.01 -15.13 -14.74
CA SER A 213 8.11 -15.89 -13.49
C SER A 213 9.48 -15.65 -12.84
N MET A 214 9.50 -15.32 -11.57
CA MET A 214 10.72 -15.15 -10.77
C MET A 214 11.06 -16.41 -9.99
N ARG A 215 10.05 -16.98 -9.32
CA ARG A 215 10.17 -18.20 -8.51
C ARG A 215 8.80 -18.82 -8.28
N THR A 216 8.76 -20.12 -8.15
CA THR A 216 7.60 -20.86 -7.67
C THR A 216 7.65 -21.02 -6.15
N LYS A 217 6.50 -21.25 -5.49
CA LYS A 217 6.36 -21.28 -4.03
C LYS A 217 6.75 -22.59 -3.36
N GLU A 218 7.69 -23.34 -3.91
CA GLU A 218 8.34 -24.39 -3.11
C GLU A 218 9.21 -23.81 -1.98
N ASP A 219 9.55 -22.50 -2.07
CA ASP A 219 10.33 -21.75 -1.09
C ASP A 219 9.49 -20.70 -0.33
N ALA A 220 8.28 -21.05 0.14
CA ALA A 220 7.54 -20.15 1.04
C ALA A 220 8.38 -19.91 2.30
N HIS A 221 8.90 -18.68 2.44
CA HIS A 221 9.63 -18.32 3.64
C HIS A 221 8.73 -18.41 4.86
N ASP A 222 9.06 -19.28 5.80
CA ASP A 222 8.53 -19.23 7.16
C ASP A 222 9.22 -18.07 7.87
N TYR A 223 8.55 -16.92 7.98
CA TYR A 223 9.11 -15.73 8.60
C TYR A 223 9.19 -15.82 10.13
N ARG A 224 8.58 -16.83 10.75
CA ARG A 224 8.63 -17.05 12.21
C ARG A 224 8.39 -15.77 12.97
N TYR A 225 7.27 -15.13 12.72
CA TYR A 225 6.88 -13.91 13.41
C TYR A 225 6.81 -14.13 14.92
N PHE A 226 7.36 -13.18 15.67
CA PHE A 226 7.18 -13.10 17.11
C PHE A 226 7.30 -11.64 17.59
N PRO A 227 6.70 -11.29 18.75
CA PRO A 227 6.79 -9.94 19.30
C PRO A 227 8.23 -9.49 19.49
N CYS A 228 8.55 -8.26 19.10
CA CYS A 228 9.90 -7.73 19.25
C CYS A 228 10.20 -7.45 20.73
N PRO A 229 11.18 -8.14 21.35
CA PRO A 229 11.46 -7.96 22.78
C PRO A 229 12.11 -6.61 23.10
N ASP A 230 12.61 -5.89 22.09
CA ASP A 230 13.29 -4.60 22.26
C ASP A 230 12.33 -3.41 22.21
N LEU A 231 11.09 -3.62 21.79
CA LEU A 231 10.06 -2.58 21.68
C LEU A 231 8.93 -2.87 22.65
N VAL A 232 8.67 -1.91 23.55
CA VAL A 232 7.52 -1.99 24.45
C VAL A 232 6.25 -1.78 23.64
N PRO A 233 5.16 -2.51 23.92
CA PRO A 233 3.85 -2.22 23.31
C PRO A 233 3.47 -0.75 23.48
N PHE A 234 2.89 -0.18 22.44
CA PHE A 234 2.39 1.18 22.45
C PHE A 234 0.90 1.18 22.78
N GLU A 235 0.55 1.85 23.86
CA GLU A 235 -0.83 2.02 24.34
C GLU A 235 -1.20 3.50 24.27
N PRO A 236 -1.72 3.98 23.10
CA PRO A 236 -2.07 5.38 22.94
C PRO A 236 -3.21 5.77 23.86
N SER A 237 -3.06 6.92 24.54
CA SER A 237 -4.12 7.47 25.38
C SER A 237 -5.25 8.06 24.52
N LYS A 238 -6.41 8.30 25.15
CA LYS A 238 -7.52 8.96 24.47
C LYS A 238 -7.12 10.35 23.96
N GLU A 239 -6.38 11.10 24.78
CA GLU A 239 -5.89 12.45 24.45
C GLU A 239 -4.94 12.42 23.26
N TRP A 240 -4.09 11.38 23.15
CA TRP A 240 -3.22 11.21 21.99
C TRP A 240 -4.04 10.98 20.72
N PHE A 241 -5.06 10.13 20.75
CA PHE A 241 -5.95 9.94 19.60
C PHE A 241 -6.70 11.22 19.23
N GLU A 242 -7.20 11.99 20.21
CA GLU A 242 -7.86 13.28 19.97
C GLU A 242 -6.90 14.27 19.30
N GLN A 243 -5.63 14.33 19.69
CA GLN A 243 -4.62 15.15 19.04
C GLN A 243 -4.36 14.71 17.59
N VAL A 244 -4.21 13.42 17.32
CA VAL A 244 -4.05 12.89 15.98
C VAL A 244 -5.25 13.24 15.09
N GLN A 245 -6.46 13.10 15.63
CA GLN A 245 -7.71 13.37 14.91
C GLN A 245 -7.84 14.84 14.46
N GLN A 246 -7.23 15.79 15.16
CA GLN A 246 -7.17 17.20 14.74
C GLN A 246 -6.42 17.39 13.42
N GLY A 247 -5.59 16.44 13.03
CA GLY A 247 -4.89 16.43 11.73
C GLY A 247 -5.74 15.93 10.55
N VAL A 248 -6.94 15.41 10.81
CA VAL A 248 -7.82 14.92 9.74
C VAL A 248 -8.31 16.08 8.89
N VAL A 249 -8.11 15.95 7.59
CA VAL A 249 -8.51 16.95 6.60
C VAL A 249 -9.72 16.47 5.80
N GLU A 250 -10.46 17.42 5.22
CA GLU A 250 -11.53 17.09 4.27
C GLU A 250 -10.92 16.47 3.02
N LEU A 251 -11.34 15.25 2.69
CA LEU A 251 -10.81 14.51 1.53
C LEU A 251 -11.35 15.06 0.20
N PRO A 252 -10.65 14.84 -0.93
CA PRO A 252 -11.03 15.37 -2.25
C PRO A 252 -12.45 15.00 -2.67
N LEU A 253 -12.86 13.75 -2.46
CA LEU A 253 -14.20 13.28 -2.81
C LEU A 253 -15.29 13.95 -1.97
N ASP A 254 -15.06 14.13 -0.68
CA ASP A 254 -16.02 14.81 0.22
C ASP A 254 -16.11 16.29 -0.10
N ARG A 255 -14.98 16.91 -0.42
CA ARG A 255 -14.92 18.30 -0.88
C ARG A 255 -15.67 18.49 -2.20
N LYS A 256 -15.47 17.59 -3.17
CA LYS A 256 -16.21 17.59 -4.44
C LYS A 256 -17.73 17.53 -4.18
N LYS A 257 -18.18 16.58 -3.37
CA LYS A 257 -19.59 16.46 -2.99
C LYS A 257 -20.11 17.72 -2.30
N ARG A 258 -19.37 18.26 -1.36
CA ARG A 258 -19.74 19.51 -0.68
C ARG A 258 -19.86 20.68 -1.66
N PHE A 259 -18.97 20.82 -2.64
CA PHE A 259 -19.06 21.88 -3.65
C PHE A 259 -20.28 21.70 -4.56
N MET A 260 -20.61 20.47 -4.94
CA MET A 260 -21.83 20.18 -5.69
C MET A 260 -23.08 20.58 -4.91
N ASP A 261 -23.15 20.21 -3.62
CA ASP A 261 -24.31 20.47 -2.77
C ASP A 261 -24.43 21.96 -2.37
N GLN A 262 -23.33 22.56 -1.92
CA GLN A 262 -23.33 23.92 -1.35
C GLN A 262 -23.40 25.01 -2.43
N TYR A 263 -22.70 24.79 -3.55
CA TYR A 263 -22.59 25.79 -4.62
C TYR A 263 -23.35 25.40 -5.89
N GLN A 264 -24.06 24.29 -5.89
CA GLN A 264 -24.82 23.77 -7.04
C GLN A 264 -23.94 23.61 -8.29
N LEU A 265 -22.66 23.24 -8.09
CA LEU A 265 -21.73 23.08 -9.21
C LEU A 265 -22.00 21.75 -9.92
N PRO A 266 -21.91 21.73 -11.26
CA PRO A 266 -21.86 20.47 -12.01
C PRO A 266 -20.63 19.64 -11.62
N ASP A 267 -20.73 18.31 -11.74
CA ASP A 267 -19.69 17.33 -11.35
C ASP A 267 -18.28 17.73 -11.83
N GLY A 268 -18.10 17.96 -13.14
CA GLY A 268 -16.79 18.31 -13.70
C GLY A 268 -16.24 19.67 -13.24
N ALA A 269 -17.11 20.63 -12.87
CA ALA A 269 -16.68 21.91 -12.31
C ALA A 269 -16.23 21.75 -10.85
N ALA A 270 -16.95 20.95 -10.07
CA ALA A 270 -16.60 20.64 -8.69
C ALA A 270 -15.27 19.89 -8.60
N GLU A 271 -15.03 18.94 -9.50
CA GLU A 271 -13.78 18.20 -9.63
C GLU A 271 -12.60 19.14 -9.96
N ALA A 272 -12.74 19.98 -11.00
CA ALA A 272 -11.68 20.92 -11.39
C ALA A 272 -11.31 21.90 -10.27
N VAL A 273 -12.29 22.42 -9.50
CA VAL A 273 -12.02 23.30 -8.35
C VAL A 273 -11.34 22.54 -7.21
N SER A 274 -11.75 21.30 -6.93
CA SER A 274 -11.13 20.45 -5.92
C SER A 274 -9.66 20.19 -6.23
N ASP A 275 -9.33 19.85 -7.48
CA ASP A 275 -7.95 19.57 -7.94
C ASP A 275 -7.07 20.83 -7.97
N THR A 276 -7.62 21.98 -8.35
CA THR A 276 -6.89 23.25 -8.37
C THR A 276 -6.44 23.67 -6.98
N LEU A 277 -7.24 23.44 -5.96
CA LEU A 277 -6.89 23.74 -4.57
C LEU A 277 -5.75 22.84 -4.07
N LEU A 278 -5.63 21.60 -4.53
CA LEU A 278 -4.49 20.72 -4.24
C LEU A 278 -3.19 21.35 -4.76
N THR A 279 -3.16 21.75 -6.03
CA THR A 279 -1.99 22.35 -6.68
C THR A 279 -1.56 23.68 -6.06
N LEU A 280 -2.48 24.45 -5.51
CA LEU A 280 -2.17 25.72 -4.84
C LEU A 280 -1.61 25.50 -3.42
N GLN A 281 -2.06 24.48 -2.71
CA GLN A 281 -1.52 24.13 -1.38
C GLN A 281 -0.09 23.58 -1.47
N THR A 282 0.20 22.75 -2.46
CA THR A 282 1.55 22.21 -2.68
C THR A 282 2.56 23.25 -3.15
N LYS A 283 2.15 24.31 -3.85
CA LYS A 283 3.03 25.42 -4.29
C LYS A 283 3.35 26.45 -3.19
N ARG A 284 2.71 26.41 -2.03
CA ARG A 284 2.98 27.33 -0.91
C ARG A 284 4.09 26.88 0.06
N ILE A 285 4.72 25.75 -0.21
CA ILE A 285 5.76 25.15 0.66
C ILE A 285 7.11 25.09 -0.08
N VAL A 286 7.42 26.07 -0.92
CA VAL A 286 8.77 26.30 -1.49
C VAL A 286 9.23 27.68 -1.06
#